data_c141ea536175d5ff98df8641e2c52986
#
_entry.id   c141ea536175d5ff98df8641e2c52986
#
_cell.length_a   1.000
_cell.length_b   1.000
_cell.length_c   1.000
_cell.angle_alpha   90.00
_cell.angle_beta   90.00
_cell.angle_gamma   90.00
#
_symmetry.space_group_name_H-M   'P 1'
#
loop_
_entity.id
_entity.type
_entity.pdbx_description
1 polymer ?
#
loop_
_entity_poly.entity_id
_entity_poly.type
_entity_poly.pdbx_seq_one_letter_code
_entity_poly.pdbx_strand_id
1 'polypeptide(L)'
;HYKIYVDKCRWINHHTKPKGHLGIYDLFVPKFKMDCHNMTNWSCNVLRACGIPTIYEFTPKWTDRDNRHFWCVSPDSIGILQPYTAPDNNIREDWESDIKYAGKVYRKTYGAQKNTPYFWADEDEFIPESFKTPLLSDQTFRYHQTITLRLPFKVDSHNNIAYLAMFTVDNKLVPVGWGKIDHSKHEIIFEQ
;
A
#
# COMPACT_ATOMS: atom_id res chain seq x y z
N HIS A 1 18.19 -2.99 21.22
CA HIS A 1 18.13 -3.10 19.74
C HIS A 1 17.17 -2.06 19.12
N TYR A 2 15.97 -1.86 19.66
CA TYR A 2 14.99 -0.88 19.14
C TYR A 2 15.54 0.57 19.18
N LYS A 3 16.23 0.97 20.25
CA LYS A 3 16.79 2.32 20.36
C LYS A 3 17.86 2.60 19.30
N ILE A 4 18.73 1.63 19.01
CA ILE A 4 19.74 1.75 17.94
C ILE A 4 19.07 1.89 16.57
N TYR A 5 17.98 1.20 16.36
CA TYR A 5 17.16 1.27 15.16
C TYR A 5 16.57 2.68 15.00
N VAL A 6 15.89 3.21 16.02
CA VAL A 6 15.27 4.54 15.99
C VAL A 6 16.32 5.65 15.81
N ASP A 7 17.45 5.56 16.48
CA ASP A 7 18.53 6.55 16.38
C ASP A 7 19.15 6.55 14.97
N LYS A 8 19.33 5.39 14.35
CA LYS A 8 19.79 5.30 12.96
C LYS A 8 18.77 5.89 11.97
N CYS A 9 17.48 5.64 12.16
CA CYS A 9 16.43 6.18 11.31
C CYS A 9 16.32 7.70 11.42
N ARG A 10 16.41 8.27 12.61
CA ARG A 10 16.45 9.73 12.82
C ARG A 10 17.64 10.38 12.13
N TRP A 11 18.79 9.71 12.10
CA TRP A 11 19.98 10.21 11.45
C TRP A 11 19.85 10.25 9.92
N ILE A 12 19.20 9.26 9.32
CA ILE A 12 18.98 9.16 7.86
C ILE A 12 18.03 10.25 7.35
N ASN A 13 17.09 10.71 8.17
CA ASN A 13 16.14 11.77 7.80
C ASN A 13 16.78 13.15 7.48
N HIS A 14 18.06 13.33 7.73
CA HIS A 14 18.75 14.62 7.54
C HIS A 14 19.58 14.74 6.26
N HIS A 15 19.60 13.73 5.38
CA HIS A 15 20.50 13.73 4.22
C HIS A 15 19.77 13.58 2.86
N THR A 16 20.46 13.96 1.78
CA THR A 16 19.97 14.13 0.40
C THR A 16 19.05 13.01 -0.11
N LYS A 17 17.95 13.39 -0.79
CA LYS A 17 17.04 12.45 -1.44
C LYS A 17 17.78 11.64 -2.49
N PRO A 18 17.70 10.30 -2.47
CA PRO A 18 18.21 9.48 -3.55
C PRO A 18 17.34 9.67 -4.81
N LYS A 19 17.98 9.58 -5.98
CA LYS A 19 17.25 9.52 -7.25
C LYS A 19 16.94 8.04 -7.55
N GLY A 20 15.65 7.68 -7.60
CA GLY A 20 15.19 6.34 -7.97
C GLY A 20 14.91 5.38 -6.80
N HIS A 21 14.67 4.12 -7.14
CA HIS A 21 14.47 3.05 -6.16
C HIS A 21 15.80 2.65 -5.53
N LEU A 22 15.87 2.68 -4.20
CA LEU A 22 17.01 2.19 -3.46
C LEU A 22 17.00 0.65 -3.42
N GLY A 23 18.11 0.04 -3.79
CA GLY A 23 18.35 -1.37 -3.50
C GLY A 23 18.51 -1.59 -1.99
N ILE A 24 18.41 -2.86 -1.55
CA ILE A 24 18.53 -3.19 -0.13
C ILE A 24 19.88 -2.73 0.45
N TYR A 25 20.95 -2.78 -0.34
CA TYR A 25 22.28 -2.32 0.08
C TYR A 25 22.32 -0.81 0.33
N ASP A 26 21.68 -0.02 -0.56
CA ASP A 26 21.63 1.42 -0.46
C ASP A 26 20.87 1.89 0.79
N LEU A 27 19.89 1.10 1.25
CA LEU A 27 19.11 1.39 2.46
C LEU A 27 19.97 1.36 3.74
N PHE A 28 21.12 0.68 3.72
CA PHE A 28 22.04 0.62 4.86
C PHE A 28 23.15 1.66 4.79
N VAL A 29 23.26 2.42 3.68
CA VAL A 29 24.25 3.48 3.53
C VAL A 29 23.68 4.78 4.12
N PRO A 30 24.31 5.37 5.15
CA PRO A 30 23.74 6.49 5.91
C PRO A 30 23.72 7.84 5.17
N LYS A 31 23.81 7.85 3.85
CA LYS A 31 23.91 9.07 3.02
C LYS A 31 22.57 9.59 2.48
N PHE A 32 21.46 8.84 2.63
CA PHE A 32 20.23 9.16 1.93
C PHE A 32 19.08 9.50 2.87
N LYS A 33 18.39 10.60 2.55
CA LYS A 33 17.09 10.90 3.14
C LYS A 33 16.06 9.90 2.59
N MET A 34 15.47 9.09 3.45
CA MET A 34 14.44 8.14 3.06
C MET A 34 13.06 8.80 3.09
N ASP A 35 12.25 8.50 2.08
CA ASP A 35 10.81 8.73 2.12
C ASP A 35 10.09 7.57 2.88
N CYS A 36 8.79 7.70 3.09
CA CYS A 36 7.98 6.69 3.79
C CYS A 36 8.08 5.29 3.15
N HIS A 37 8.18 5.22 1.82
CA HIS A 37 8.35 3.95 1.10
C HIS A 37 9.68 3.26 1.45
N ASN A 38 10.79 4.00 1.34
CA ASN A 38 12.13 3.48 1.62
C ASN A 38 12.30 3.15 3.10
N MET A 39 11.75 3.98 4.00
CA MET A 39 11.77 3.73 5.45
C MET A 39 11.01 2.47 5.83
N THR A 40 9.81 2.29 5.28
CA THR A 40 9.02 1.08 5.51
C THR A 40 9.73 -0.17 5.01
N ASN A 41 10.30 -0.11 3.80
CA ASN A 41 11.05 -1.22 3.22
C ASN A 41 12.29 -1.58 4.07
N TRP A 42 13.06 -0.58 4.47
CA TRP A 42 14.21 -0.76 5.36
C TRP A 42 13.79 -1.39 6.70
N SER A 43 12.74 -0.85 7.32
CA SER A 43 12.21 -1.34 8.60
C SER A 43 11.76 -2.79 8.52
N CYS A 44 11.00 -3.15 7.47
CA CYS A 44 10.60 -4.53 7.25
C CYS A 44 11.80 -5.48 7.15
N ASN A 45 12.86 -5.08 6.45
CA ASN A 45 14.05 -5.91 6.31
C ASN A 45 14.83 -6.06 7.62
N VAL A 46 15.03 -4.96 8.36
CA VAL A 46 15.74 -4.98 9.65
C VAL A 46 14.99 -5.82 10.69
N LEU A 47 13.69 -5.61 10.83
CA LEU A 47 12.88 -6.33 11.81
C LEU A 47 12.81 -7.82 11.49
N ARG A 48 12.65 -8.19 10.22
CA ARG A 48 12.70 -9.60 9.79
C ARG A 48 14.05 -10.24 10.04
N ALA A 49 15.15 -9.51 9.83
CA ALA A 49 16.49 -9.98 10.18
C ALA A 49 16.67 -10.20 11.68
N CYS A 50 15.88 -9.50 12.52
CA CYS A 50 15.81 -9.71 13.96
C CYS A 50 14.79 -10.80 14.38
N GLY A 51 14.18 -11.51 13.44
CA GLY A 51 13.17 -12.54 13.70
C GLY A 51 11.78 -11.99 14.02
N ILE A 52 11.52 -10.71 13.80
CA ILE A 52 10.22 -10.08 14.03
C ILE A 52 9.42 -10.12 12.74
N PRO A 53 8.27 -10.82 12.69
CA PRO A 53 7.40 -10.84 11.52
C PRO A 53 6.88 -9.44 11.25
N THR A 54 7.22 -8.90 10.10
CA THR A 54 6.82 -7.54 9.70
C THR A 54 6.28 -7.54 8.29
N ILE A 55 5.17 -6.87 8.11
CA ILE A 55 4.42 -6.79 6.87
C ILE A 55 4.49 -5.36 6.33
N TYR A 56 4.54 -5.23 5.01
CA TYR A 56 4.51 -3.97 4.30
C TYR A 56 3.10 -3.68 3.83
N GLU A 57 2.50 -2.58 4.28
CA GLU A 57 1.21 -2.09 3.81
C GLU A 57 1.29 -0.64 3.31
N PHE A 58 0.32 -0.25 2.50
CA PHE A 58 0.27 1.10 1.95
C PHE A 58 -1.15 1.51 1.55
N THR A 59 -1.39 2.83 1.50
CA THR A 59 -2.53 3.43 0.79
C THR A 59 -2.04 4.08 -0.50
N PRO A 60 -2.68 3.83 -1.64
CA PRO A 60 -2.30 4.46 -2.92
C PRO A 60 -2.52 5.98 -2.91
N LYS A 61 -3.52 6.44 -2.17
CA LYS A 61 -3.83 7.87 -2.00
C LYS A 61 -4.63 8.06 -0.71
N TRP A 62 -4.29 9.09 0.05
CA TRP A 62 -5.13 9.58 1.14
C TRP A 62 -6.40 10.22 0.61
N THR A 63 -7.48 10.19 1.37
CA THR A 63 -8.74 10.85 1.00
C THR A 63 -8.69 12.37 1.14
N ASP A 64 -7.83 12.87 2.02
CA ASP A 64 -7.72 14.28 2.39
C ASP A 64 -6.51 15.01 1.77
N ARG A 65 -5.59 14.28 1.09
CA ARG A 65 -4.35 14.84 0.52
C ARG A 65 -3.84 14.04 -0.69
N ASP A 66 -3.00 14.66 -1.53
CA ASP A 66 -2.55 14.10 -2.81
C ASP A 66 -1.30 13.23 -2.72
N ASN A 67 -1.07 12.55 -1.63
CA ASN A 67 0.03 11.64 -1.50
C ASN A 67 -0.41 10.22 -1.11
N ARG A 68 0.45 9.28 -1.38
CA ARG A 68 0.41 7.90 -0.88
C ARG A 68 1.18 7.79 0.42
N HIS A 69 0.93 6.73 1.18
CA HIS A 69 1.70 6.45 2.39
C HIS A 69 1.97 4.96 2.55
N PHE A 70 3.06 4.66 3.23
CA PHE A 70 3.56 3.31 3.47
C PHE A 70 3.90 3.13 4.93
N TRP A 71 3.62 1.94 5.45
CA TRP A 71 3.86 1.61 6.86
C TRP A 71 4.16 0.14 7.09
N CYS A 72 4.61 -0.17 8.28
CA CYS A 72 4.84 -1.53 8.76
C CYS A 72 3.66 -2.04 9.56
N VAL A 73 3.46 -3.35 9.53
CA VAL A 73 2.52 -4.04 10.42
C VAL A 73 3.23 -5.22 11.04
N SER A 74 3.21 -5.33 12.37
CA SER A 74 3.80 -6.45 13.10
C SER A 74 2.83 -7.00 14.13
N PRO A 75 2.87 -8.31 14.46
CA PRO A 75 2.07 -8.84 15.53
C PRO A 75 2.55 -8.31 16.89
N ASP A 76 1.62 -8.03 17.77
CA ASP A 76 1.92 -7.82 19.19
C ASP A 76 2.14 -9.15 19.93
N SER A 77 2.26 -9.09 21.27
CA SER A 77 2.54 -10.25 22.10
C SER A 77 1.44 -11.32 22.10
N ILE A 78 0.23 -10.99 21.64
CA ILE A 78 -0.90 -11.92 21.52
C ILE A 78 -1.26 -12.22 20.07
N GLY A 79 -0.42 -11.80 19.11
CA GLY A 79 -0.57 -12.07 17.69
C GLY A 79 -1.49 -11.11 16.92
N ILE A 80 -1.99 -10.05 17.55
CA ILE A 80 -2.80 -9.03 16.87
C ILE A 80 -1.86 -8.13 16.06
N LEU A 81 -2.16 -7.98 14.79
CA LEU A 81 -1.37 -7.15 13.87
C LEU A 81 -1.58 -5.66 14.15
N GLN A 82 -0.49 -5.00 14.54
CA GLN A 82 -0.44 -3.57 14.86
C GLN A 82 0.29 -2.81 13.75
N PRO A 83 -0.35 -1.80 13.13
CA PRO A 83 0.30 -0.91 12.19
C PRO A 83 1.16 0.13 12.92
N TYR A 84 2.25 0.55 12.30
CA TYR A 84 3.10 1.65 12.78
C TYR A 84 3.95 2.25 11.67
N THR A 85 4.24 3.54 11.76
CA THR A 85 5.17 4.22 10.86
C THR A 85 6.56 4.21 11.50
N ALA A 86 7.49 3.51 10.88
CA ALA A 86 8.88 3.56 11.30
C ALA A 86 9.55 4.84 10.75
N PRO A 87 10.43 5.49 11.50
CA PRO A 87 10.92 5.17 12.86
C PRO A 87 10.27 5.98 13.98
N ASP A 88 9.29 6.82 13.65
CA ASP A 88 8.93 7.96 14.50
C ASP A 88 7.95 7.64 15.61
N ASN A 89 7.24 6.53 15.58
CA ASN A 89 6.11 6.36 16.50
C ASN A 89 6.23 5.15 17.41
N ASN A 90 5.96 5.39 18.67
CA ASN A 90 5.42 4.37 19.56
C ASN A 90 4.21 3.73 18.86
N ILE A 91 4.19 2.41 18.85
CA ILE A 91 3.23 1.53 18.17
C ILE A 91 1.74 1.89 18.44
N ARG A 92 1.41 2.92 19.21
CA ARG A 92 0.06 3.16 19.75
C ARG A 92 -0.52 4.56 19.66
N GLU A 93 0.23 5.64 19.48
CA GLU A 93 -0.32 6.96 19.85
C GLU A 93 -0.83 7.84 18.71
N ASP A 94 -0.25 7.76 17.49
CA ASP A 94 -0.64 8.70 16.41
C ASP A 94 -1.25 8.01 15.18
N TRP A 95 -1.25 6.69 15.14
CA TRP A 95 -1.67 5.93 13.97
C TRP A 95 -3.19 6.04 13.69
N GLU A 96 -4.02 6.00 14.73
CA GLU A 96 -5.48 6.05 14.58
C GLU A 96 -5.97 7.37 13.98
N SER A 97 -5.23 8.46 14.19
CA SER A 97 -5.62 9.78 13.68
C SER A 97 -5.51 9.88 12.15
N ASP A 98 -4.53 9.22 11.54
CA ASP A 98 -4.26 9.32 10.10
C ASP A 98 -4.92 8.21 9.28
N ILE A 99 -5.01 6.99 9.81
CA ILE A 99 -5.51 5.83 9.05
C ILE A 99 -6.95 5.97 8.58
N LYS A 100 -7.78 6.75 9.28
CA LYS A 100 -9.16 7.05 8.87
C LYS A 100 -9.26 7.73 7.50
N TYR A 101 -8.16 8.32 7.02
CA TYR A 101 -8.07 8.93 5.70
C TYR A 101 -7.53 8.00 4.61
N ALA A 102 -7.17 6.76 4.94
CA ALA A 102 -6.77 5.76 3.95
C ALA A 102 -8.00 5.14 3.30
N GLY A 103 -8.40 5.59 2.13
CA GLY A 103 -9.59 5.08 1.44
C GLY A 103 -9.47 3.62 0.99
N LYS A 104 -8.26 3.14 0.72
CA LYS A 104 -7.90 1.76 0.39
C LYS A 104 -6.56 1.42 1.00
N VAL A 105 -6.41 0.19 1.49
CA VAL A 105 -5.18 -0.32 2.09
C VAL A 105 -4.78 -1.63 1.42
N TYR A 106 -3.55 -1.69 0.95
CA TYR A 106 -2.99 -2.89 0.31
C TYR A 106 -1.78 -3.40 1.07
N ARG A 107 -1.68 -4.73 1.13
CA ARG A 107 -0.54 -5.48 1.65
C ARG A 107 0.28 -6.05 0.52
N LYS A 108 1.60 -5.89 0.58
CA LYS A 108 2.50 -6.68 -0.26
C LYS A 108 2.63 -8.09 0.30
N THR A 109 2.31 -9.07 -0.54
CA THR A 109 2.36 -10.50 -0.20
C THR A 109 3.55 -11.20 -0.86
N TYR A 110 3.88 -12.41 -0.40
CA TYR A 110 4.89 -13.25 -1.05
C TYR A 110 4.28 -14.25 -2.03
N GLY A 111 3.00 -14.58 -1.83
CA GLY A 111 2.24 -15.45 -2.73
C GLY A 111 1.36 -14.64 -3.66
N ALA A 112 1.22 -15.09 -4.90
CA ALA A 112 0.38 -14.45 -5.89
C ALA A 112 -1.10 -14.50 -5.50
N GLN A 113 -1.79 -13.38 -5.66
CA GLN A 113 -3.21 -13.19 -5.39
C GLN A 113 -3.98 -13.21 -6.72
N LYS A 114 -4.83 -14.21 -6.90
CA LYS A 114 -5.56 -14.42 -8.17
C LYS A 114 -6.65 -13.37 -8.44
N ASN A 115 -7.05 -12.61 -7.43
CA ASN A 115 -8.05 -11.55 -7.51
C ASN A 115 -7.44 -10.17 -7.78
N THR A 116 -6.40 -10.10 -8.58
CA THR A 116 -5.70 -8.87 -8.95
C THR A 116 -5.83 -8.57 -10.43
N PRO A 117 -5.68 -7.29 -10.83
CA PRO A 117 -5.63 -6.89 -12.24
C PRO A 117 -4.61 -7.68 -13.06
N TYR A 118 -3.50 -8.07 -12.46
CA TYR A 118 -2.47 -8.86 -13.11
C TYR A 118 -2.97 -10.15 -13.77
N PHE A 119 -3.98 -10.81 -13.17
CA PHE A 119 -4.54 -12.05 -13.71
C PHE A 119 -5.82 -11.87 -14.51
N TRP A 120 -6.46 -10.71 -14.41
CA TRP A 120 -7.75 -10.47 -15.06
C TRP A 120 -7.65 -9.69 -16.35
N ALA A 121 -6.59 -8.86 -16.50
CA ALA A 121 -6.38 -8.02 -17.68
C ALA A 121 -6.02 -8.86 -18.90
N ASP A 122 -6.56 -8.47 -20.05
CA ASP A 122 -6.07 -8.89 -21.34
C ASP A 122 -4.76 -8.16 -21.71
N GLU A 123 -4.06 -8.61 -22.76
CA GLU A 123 -2.72 -8.12 -23.11
C GLU A 123 -2.66 -6.62 -23.41
N ASP A 124 -3.72 -6.05 -23.96
CA ASP A 124 -3.84 -4.65 -24.34
C ASP A 124 -4.56 -3.79 -23.29
N GLU A 125 -5.01 -4.40 -22.19
CA GLU A 125 -5.75 -3.70 -21.16
C GLU A 125 -4.84 -2.91 -20.22
N PHE A 126 -5.20 -1.65 -20.00
CA PHE A 126 -4.41 -0.78 -19.13
C PHE A 126 -4.43 -1.25 -17.67
N ILE A 127 -3.26 -1.47 -17.09
CA ILE A 127 -3.09 -1.69 -15.65
C ILE A 127 -2.26 -0.53 -15.08
N PRO A 128 -2.76 0.19 -14.06
CA PRO A 128 -1.98 1.18 -13.33
C PRO A 128 -0.70 0.58 -12.75
N GLU A 129 0.39 1.33 -12.76
CA GLU A 129 1.72 0.84 -12.33
C GLU A 129 1.72 0.24 -10.91
N SER A 130 0.95 0.83 -9.99
CA SER A 130 0.79 0.33 -8.63
C SER A 130 0.11 -1.04 -8.53
N PHE A 131 -0.60 -1.48 -9.58
CA PHE A 131 -1.37 -2.72 -9.63
C PHE A 131 -0.81 -3.75 -10.62
N LYS A 132 0.30 -3.46 -11.29
CA LYS A 132 1.01 -4.37 -12.22
C LYS A 132 1.75 -5.50 -11.49
N THR A 133 1.24 -6.00 -10.41
CA THR A 133 1.85 -7.07 -9.64
C THR A 133 0.79 -8.01 -9.09
N PRO A 134 1.04 -9.33 -9.12
CA PRO A 134 0.13 -10.28 -8.49
C PRO A 134 0.28 -10.33 -6.95
N LEU A 135 1.21 -9.57 -6.38
CA LEU A 135 1.59 -9.66 -4.97
C LEU A 135 0.89 -8.61 -4.10
N LEU A 136 -0.39 -8.34 -4.39
CA LEU A 136 -1.21 -7.38 -3.63
C LEU A 136 -2.45 -8.05 -3.06
N SER A 137 -2.71 -7.80 -1.78
CA SER A 137 -3.95 -8.17 -1.09
C SER A 137 -4.61 -6.94 -0.51
N ASP A 138 -5.89 -6.75 -0.78
CA ASP A 138 -6.68 -5.71 -0.13
C ASP A 138 -6.86 -6.02 1.35
N GLN A 139 -6.55 -5.07 2.20
CA GLN A 139 -6.64 -5.16 3.66
C GLN A 139 -7.53 -4.06 4.25
N THR A 140 -8.29 -3.36 3.42
CA THR A 140 -9.12 -2.23 3.82
C THR A 140 -10.09 -2.60 4.95
N PHE A 141 -10.64 -3.84 4.93
CA PHE A 141 -11.55 -4.35 5.95
C PHE A 141 -10.97 -4.39 7.37
N ARG A 142 -9.64 -4.37 7.51
CA ARG A 142 -8.98 -4.33 8.81
C ARG A 142 -8.98 -2.94 9.44
N TYR A 143 -9.19 -1.93 8.64
CA TYR A 143 -9.11 -0.52 9.02
C TYR A 143 -10.45 0.18 8.97
N HIS A 144 -11.34 -0.26 8.09
CA HIS A 144 -12.64 0.36 7.83
C HIS A 144 -13.73 -0.68 7.66
N GLN A 145 -14.96 -0.27 7.89
CA GLN A 145 -16.11 -1.03 7.39
C GLN A 145 -16.12 -0.98 5.87
N THR A 146 -16.31 -2.12 5.25
CA THR A 146 -16.27 -2.29 3.80
C THR A 146 -17.59 -2.86 3.28
N ILE A 147 -17.88 -2.57 2.02
CA ILE A 147 -19.02 -3.11 1.29
C ILE A 147 -18.58 -3.59 -0.09
N THR A 148 -19.23 -4.62 -0.60
CA THR A 148 -19.12 -4.96 -2.02
C THR A 148 -19.99 -3.99 -2.82
N LEU A 149 -19.39 -3.25 -3.74
CA LEU A 149 -20.09 -2.32 -4.61
C LEU A 149 -20.36 -2.99 -5.96
N ARG A 150 -21.64 -3.01 -6.38
CA ARG A 150 -22.07 -3.48 -7.70
C ARG A 150 -22.65 -2.32 -8.49
N LEU A 151 -22.10 -2.09 -9.66
CA LEU A 151 -22.53 -0.99 -10.54
C LEU A 151 -22.95 -1.54 -11.89
N PRO A 152 -24.01 -1.00 -12.53
CA PRO A 152 -24.39 -1.40 -13.87
C PRO A 152 -23.29 -1.00 -14.86
N PHE A 153 -22.93 -1.94 -15.74
CA PHE A 153 -21.99 -1.72 -16.83
C PHE A 153 -22.77 -1.53 -18.15
N LYS A 154 -22.78 -0.33 -18.67
CA LYS A 154 -23.56 0.08 -19.84
C LYS A 154 -22.70 0.51 -21.03
N VAL A 155 -21.39 0.34 -20.93
CA VAL A 155 -20.43 0.76 -21.95
C VAL A 155 -20.09 -0.45 -22.83
N ASP A 156 -20.03 -0.23 -24.15
CA ASP A 156 -19.51 -1.22 -25.08
C ASP A 156 -17.97 -1.22 -24.96
N SER A 157 -17.45 -2.16 -24.18
CA SER A 157 -16.02 -2.35 -23.93
C SER A 157 -15.74 -3.82 -23.66
N HIS A 158 -14.60 -4.31 -24.13
CA HIS A 158 -14.11 -5.67 -23.87
C HIS A 158 -13.18 -5.75 -22.66
N ASN A 159 -12.94 -4.65 -21.96
CA ASN A 159 -12.11 -4.68 -20.76
C ASN A 159 -12.70 -5.58 -19.67
N ASN A 160 -11.83 -6.26 -18.95
CA ASN A 160 -12.19 -7.13 -17.82
C ASN A 160 -12.14 -6.42 -16.47
N ILE A 161 -11.52 -5.21 -16.44
CA ILE A 161 -11.26 -4.47 -15.21
C ILE A 161 -11.83 -3.05 -15.29
N ALA A 162 -12.40 -2.62 -14.18
CA ALA A 162 -12.71 -1.23 -13.91
C ALA A 162 -11.93 -0.73 -12.69
N TYR A 163 -11.66 0.56 -12.64
CA TYR A 163 -10.92 1.16 -11.53
C TYR A 163 -11.76 2.15 -10.75
N LEU A 164 -11.70 2.05 -9.42
CA LEU A 164 -12.06 3.15 -8.54
C LEU A 164 -10.91 4.14 -8.56
N ALA A 165 -11.22 5.40 -8.78
CA ALA A 165 -10.22 6.45 -8.83
C ALA A 165 -10.64 7.66 -7.99
N MET A 166 -9.66 8.39 -7.49
CA MET A 166 -9.84 9.63 -6.75
C MET A 166 -9.19 10.79 -7.50
N PHE A 167 -9.82 11.96 -7.45
CA PHE A 167 -9.22 13.17 -8.00
C PHE A 167 -8.08 13.69 -7.12
N THR A 168 -7.04 14.20 -7.78
CA THR A 168 -6.03 15.05 -7.14
C THR A 168 -6.49 16.51 -7.15
N VAL A 169 -5.76 17.39 -6.46
CA VAL A 169 -5.99 18.84 -6.50
C VAL A 169 -5.84 19.40 -7.93
N ASP A 170 -5.03 18.75 -8.78
CA ASP A 170 -4.84 19.11 -10.20
C ASP A 170 -5.89 18.45 -11.14
N ASN A 171 -6.98 17.92 -10.60
CA ASN A 171 -8.03 17.20 -11.35
C ASN A 171 -7.54 15.97 -12.14
N LYS A 172 -6.46 15.33 -11.73
CA LYS A 172 -6.00 14.07 -12.29
C LYS A 172 -6.66 12.91 -11.54
N LEU A 173 -7.03 11.86 -12.26
CA LEU A 173 -7.53 10.63 -11.65
C LEU A 173 -6.37 9.72 -11.22
N VAL A 174 -6.38 9.32 -9.97
CA VAL A 174 -5.47 8.32 -9.41
C VAL A 174 -6.26 7.06 -9.09
N PRO A 175 -6.00 5.93 -9.75
CA PRO A 175 -6.62 4.66 -9.41
C PRO A 175 -6.25 4.23 -7.99
N VAL A 176 -7.29 3.91 -7.19
CA VAL A 176 -7.13 3.50 -5.79
C VAL A 176 -7.66 2.10 -5.51
N GLY A 177 -8.44 1.53 -6.42
CA GLY A 177 -8.95 0.18 -6.32
C GLY A 177 -9.36 -0.36 -7.68
N TRP A 178 -9.62 -1.66 -7.74
CA TRP A 178 -10.05 -2.34 -8.95
C TRP A 178 -11.30 -3.18 -8.71
N GLY A 179 -12.07 -3.40 -9.76
CA GLY A 179 -13.22 -4.28 -9.79
C GLY A 179 -13.24 -5.11 -11.06
N LYS A 180 -13.89 -6.25 -11.01
CA LYS A 180 -14.09 -7.13 -12.15
C LYS A 180 -15.33 -6.72 -12.92
N ILE A 181 -15.25 -6.71 -14.25
CA ILE A 181 -16.40 -6.55 -15.14
C ILE A 181 -16.99 -7.93 -15.44
N ASP A 182 -18.25 -8.11 -15.09
CA ASP A 182 -19.03 -9.30 -15.46
C ASP A 182 -19.88 -8.94 -16.69
N HIS A 183 -19.36 -9.28 -17.87
CA HIS A 183 -20.04 -9.02 -19.13
C HIS A 183 -21.37 -9.76 -19.27
N SER A 184 -21.50 -10.93 -18.65
CA SER A 184 -22.73 -11.72 -18.71
C SER A 184 -23.89 -11.11 -17.93
N LYS A 185 -23.58 -10.37 -16.86
CA LYS A 185 -24.54 -9.68 -16.01
C LYS A 185 -24.62 -8.18 -16.26
N HIS A 186 -23.76 -7.65 -17.13
CA HIS A 186 -23.61 -6.22 -17.36
C HIS A 186 -23.38 -5.42 -16.06
N GLU A 187 -22.51 -5.95 -15.19
CA GLU A 187 -22.17 -5.30 -13.93
C GLU A 187 -20.66 -5.21 -13.69
N ILE A 188 -20.25 -4.22 -12.92
CA ILE A 188 -18.90 -4.10 -12.36
C ILE A 188 -19.00 -4.43 -10.89
N ILE A 189 -18.10 -5.29 -10.40
CA ILE A 189 -18.07 -5.74 -9.02
C ILE A 189 -16.76 -5.30 -8.39
N PHE A 190 -16.84 -4.42 -7.40
CA PHE A 190 -15.72 -4.06 -6.53
C PHE A 190 -15.89 -4.83 -5.21
N GLU A 191 -15.10 -5.89 -5.05
CA GLU A 191 -15.07 -6.70 -3.83
C GLU A 191 -14.12 -6.09 -2.79
N GLN A 192 -14.50 -6.26 -1.50
CA GLN A 192 -13.70 -5.83 -0.36
C GLN A 192 -13.72 -6.85 0.76
#